data_415bd012fae9e62ee07a749728141136
#
_entry.id   415bd012fae9e62ee07a749728141136
#
_cell.length_a   1.000
_cell.length_b   1.000
_cell.length_c   1.000
_cell.angle_alpha   90.00
_cell.angle_beta   90.00
_cell.angle_gamma   90.00
#
_symmetry.space_group_name_H-M   'P 1'
#
loop_
_entity.id
_entity.type
_entity.pdbx_description
1 polymer ?
#
loop_
_entity_poly.entity_id
_entity_poly.type
_entity_poly.pdbx_seq_one_letter_code
_entity_poly.pdbx_strand_id
1 'polypeptide(L)'
;MNILVTGANGQLGNEMRIVSKNTTDHYLFTDVNQVEGVETTYLDITDMDAIRKMVSENHIDAIINCAAWTNVDACENDEKLAALAEKLNADAPENLALAMKETGGLLVQISTDYVFGKEPYNVPCGPQQKGTPTGVYGTTKLHGEQKIMASGCQYVIIRTAWLYSEFGKNFCKTMLNLTATKPQLKVVFDQCGTPTYALDLANAILTVIDKIKSADDKSKYTGIYHFSNEGVCSWYDFTQMIARIAGHTLCDIQPCYSSEYPSPVARPAYSVLDKRTIKETFGVKVPYWIDSLQQCIANLLK
;
A
#
# COMPACT_ATOMS: atom_id res chain seq x y z
N MET A 1 -19.68 5.24 11.27
CA MET A 1 -19.48 3.87 10.72
C MET A 1 -18.66 3.05 11.68
N ASN A 2 -18.85 1.73 11.67
CA ASN A 2 -17.95 0.78 12.29
C ASN A 2 -17.00 0.26 11.21
N ILE A 3 -15.69 0.48 11.38
CA ILE A 3 -14.68 0.23 10.37
C ILE A 3 -13.68 -0.79 10.91
N LEU A 4 -13.53 -1.89 10.19
CA LEU A 4 -12.53 -2.91 10.46
C LEU A 4 -11.24 -2.61 9.68
N VAL A 5 -10.11 -2.51 10.35
CA VAL A 5 -8.79 -2.35 9.73
C VAL A 5 -8.00 -3.63 9.92
N THR A 6 -7.65 -4.31 8.84
CA THR A 6 -6.82 -5.52 8.88
C THR A 6 -5.34 -5.17 8.60
N GLY A 7 -4.40 -6.01 9.06
CA GLY A 7 -2.98 -5.70 8.95
C GLY A 7 -2.60 -4.45 9.77
N ALA A 8 -3.26 -4.26 10.90
CA ALA A 8 -3.23 -3.04 11.71
C ALA A 8 -1.86 -2.74 12.32
N ASN A 9 -0.98 -3.72 12.45
CA ASN A 9 0.37 -3.57 12.98
C ASN A 9 1.43 -3.34 11.89
N GLY A 10 1.01 -3.30 10.61
CA GLY A 10 1.84 -2.91 9.48
C GLY A 10 2.03 -1.40 9.35
N GLN A 11 2.75 -0.95 8.31
CA GLN A 11 3.01 0.47 8.06
C GLN A 11 1.70 1.28 7.97
N LEU A 12 0.84 0.95 7.00
CA LEU A 12 -0.41 1.67 6.77
C LEU A 12 -1.40 1.49 7.92
N GLY A 13 -1.47 0.30 8.53
CA GLY A 13 -2.35 0.04 9.67
C GLY A 13 -2.05 0.94 10.86
N ASN A 14 -0.77 1.18 11.17
CA ASN A 14 -0.36 2.12 12.22
C ASN A 14 -0.70 3.57 11.86
N GLU A 15 -0.54 3.97 10.59
CA GLU A 15 -0.96 5.31 10.16
C GLU A 15 -2.48 5.47 10.24
N MET A 16 -3.25 4.42 9.92
CA MET A 16 -4.71 4.42 10.13
C MET A 16 -5.08 4.63 11.60
N ARG A 17 -4.30 4.08 12.57
CA ARG A 17 -4.50 4.36 14.00
C ARG A 17 -4.30 5.83 14.35
N ILE A 18 -3.36 6.50 13.69
CA ILE A 18 -3.08 7.92 13.91
C ILE A 18 -4.23 8.77 13.37
N VAL A 19 -4.59 8.58 12.11
CA VAL A 19 -5.59 9.43 11.43
C VAL A 19 -7.02 9.18 11.94
N SER A 20 -7.35 7.94 12.35
CA SER A 20 -8.67 7.59 12.88
C SER A 20 -9.08 8.41 14.11
N LYS A 21 -8.10 8.89 14.89
CA LYS A 21 -8.35 9.74 16.05
C LYS A 21 -9.02 11.08 15.72
N ASN A 22 -8.96 11.49 14.45
CA ASN A 22 -9.54 12.74 13.96
C ASN A 22 -10.95 12.54 13.39
N THR A 23 -11.54 11.35 13.52
CA THR A 23 -12.87 11.01 13.01
C THR A 23 -13.83 10.68 14.14
N THR A 24 -15.13 10.65 13.83
CA THR A 24 -16.19 10.19 14.75
C THR A 24 -16.59 8.74 14.52
N ASP A 25 -15.94 8.04 13.61
CA ASP A 25 -16.19 6.64 13.30
C ASP A 25 -15.51 5.72 14.32
N HIS A 26 -16.05 4.52 14.49
CA HIS A 26 -15.47 3.50 15.37
C HIS A 26 -14.57 2.58 14.57
N TYR A 27 -13.32 2.44 15.02
CA TYR A 27 -12.33 1.60 14.37
C TYR A 27 -11.99 0.38 15.19
N LEU A 28 -12.05 -0.81 14.58
CA LEU A 28 -11.58 -2.06 15.13
C LEU A 28 -10.31 -2.47 14.37
N PHE A 29 -9.18 -2.48 15.08
CA PHE A 29 -7.87 -2.80 14.51
C PHE A 29 -7.54 -4.28 14.72
N THR A 30 -7.27 -5.00 13.62
CA THR A 30 -7.02 -6.44 13.64
C THR A 30 -5.72 -6.83 12.93
N ASP A 31 -5.05 -7.85 13.47
CA ASP A 31 -3.84 -8.43 12.88
C ASP A 31 -3.68 -9.87 13.39
N VAL A 32 -2.90 -10.69 12.68
CA VAL A 32 -2.47 -12.01 13.17
C VAL A 32 -1.30 -11.89 14.16
N ASN A 33 -0.54 -10.81 14.08
CA ASN A 33 0.57 -10.53 14.98
C ASN A 33 0.08 -9.64 16.12
N GLN A 34 0.39 -10.03 17.36
CA GLN A 34 0.14 -9.20 18.53
C GLN A 34 1.40 -8.40 18.87
N VAL A 35 1.23 -7.13 19.19
CA VAL A 35 2.31 -6.24 19.61
C VAL A 35 2.02 -5.76 21.03
N GLU A 36 2.96 -5.95 21.94
CA GLU A 36 2.80 -5.55 23.35
C GLU A 36 2.52 -4.04 23.46
N GLY A 37 1.52 -3.68 24.26
CA GLY A 37 1.10 -2.29 24.45
C GLY A 37 0.29 -1.67 23.30
N VAL A 38 -0.01 -2.44 22.23
CA VAL A 38 -0.85 -2.00 21.11
C VAL A 38 -2.16 -2.77 21.11
N GLU A 39 -3.27 -2.08 21.28
CA GLU A 39 -4.60 -2.70 21.24
C GLU A 39 -4.89 -3.23 19.82
N THR A 40 -4.94 -4.55 19.69
CA THR A 40 -5.15 -5.25 18.42
C THR A 40 -5.97 -6.51 18.68
N THR A 41 -7.07 -6.67 17.97
CA THR A 41 -7.86 -7.90 17.99
C THR A 41 -7.27 -8.91 17.00
N TYR A 42 -7.16 -10.16 17.39
CA TYR A 42 -6.69 -11.22 16.49
C TYR A 42 -7.70 -11.49 15.39
N LEU A 43 -7.25 -11.50 14.14
CA LEU A 43 -8.03 -11.95 12.98
C LEU A 43 -7.09 -12.48 11.89
N ASP A 44 -7.29 -13.74 11.52
CA ASP A 44 -6.71 -14.32 10.30
C ASP A 44 -7.70 -14.09 9.14
N ILE A 45 -7.33 -13.26 8.17
CA ILE A 45 -8.16 -12.94 7.01
C ILE A 45 -8.28 -14.09 6.00
N THR A 46 -7.58 -15.20 6.22
CA THR A 46 -7.76 -16.43 5.44
C THR A 46 -8.87 -17.34 6.00
N ASP A 47 -9.39 -17.02 7.20
CA ASP A 47 -10.49 -17.73 7.85
C ASP A 47 -11.81 -16.98 7.61
N MET A 48 -12.62 -17.51 6.68
CA MET A 48 -13.90 -16.90 6.29
C MET A 48 -14.92 -16.84 7.44
N ASP A 49 -14.95 -17.87 8.30
CA ASP A 49 -15.89 -17.92 9.41
C ASP A 49 -15.52 -16.91 10.50
N ALA A 50 -14.21 -16.74 10.77
CA ALA A 50 -13.72 -15.70 11.66
C ALA A 50 -14.03 -14.30 11.13
N ILE A 51 -13.91 -14.05 9.82
CA ILE A 51 -14.28 -12.77 9.19
C ILE A 51 -15.77 -12.50 9.36
N ARG A 52 -16.65 -13.45 8.99
CA ARG A 52 -18.11 -13.31 9.11
C ARG A 52 -18.55 -13.02 10.53
N LYS A 53 -17.98 -13.75 11.49
CA LYS A 53 -18.21 -13.53 12.91
C LYS A 53 -17.82 -12.12 13.33
N MET A 54 -16.59 -11.69 12.97
CA MET A 54 -16.07 -10.35 13.29
C MET A 54 -16.96 -9.26 12.71
N VAL A 55 -17.35 -9.38 11.45
CA VAL A 55 -18.23 -8.43 10.74
C VAL A 55 -19.61 -8.34 11.38
N SER A 56 -20.21 -9.50 11.70
CA SER A 56 -21.56 -9.57 12.28
C SER A 56 -21.61 -9.05 13.72
N GLU A 57 -20.72 -9.52 14.60
CA GLU A 57 -20.73 -9.17 16.02
C GLU A 57 -20.40 -7.69 16.27
N ASN A 58 -19.61 -7.07 15.39
CA ASN A 58 -19.20 -5.67 15.52
C ASN A 58 -19.96 -4.73 14.55
N HIS A 59 -20.96 -5.24 13.84
CA HIS A 59 -21.78 -4.45 12.88
C HIS A 59 -20.91 -3.63 11.92
N ILE A 60 -19.92 -4.28 11.28
CA ILE A 60 -18.94 -3.61 10.43
C ILE A 60 -19.59 -3.09 9.15
N ASP A 61 -19.47 -1.79 8.90
CA ASP A 61 -19.95 -1.09 7.71
C ASP A 61 -18.91 -1.07 6.59
N ALA A 62 -17.61 -1.05 6.95
CA ALA A 62 -16.51 -1.02 5.99
C ALA A 62 -15.29 -1.78 6.50
N ILE A 63 -14.56 -2.41 5.58
CA ILE A 63 -13.25 -3.01 5.84
C ILE A 63 -12.18 -2.21 5.08
N ILE A 64 -11.10 -1.83 5.76
CA ILE A 64 -9.86 -1.32 5.16
C ILE A 64 -8.83 -2.44 5.24
N ASN A 65 -8.55 -3.10 4.12
CA ASN A 65 -7.58 -4.18 4.09
C ASN A 65 -6.17 -3.66 3.83
N CYS A 66 -5.38 -3.51 4.91
CA CYS A 66 -3.96 -3.19 4.88
C CYS A 66 -3.07 -4.45 4.95
N ALA A 67 -3.66 -5.63 5.18
CA ALA A 67 -2.92 -6.89 5.25
C ALA A 67 -2.54 -7.38 3.84
N ALA A 68 -1.31 -7.83 3.69
CA ALA A 68 -0.81 -8.45 2.47
C ALA A 68 0.50 -9.20 2.73
N TRP A 69 0.81 -10.17 1.90
CA TRP A 69 2.17 -10.63 1.71
C TRP A 69 2.95 -9.59 0.90
N THR A 70 4.02 -9.03 1.46
CA THR A 70 4.79 -7.94 0.81
C THR A 70 6.27 -8.26 0.58
N ASN A 71 6.72 -9.47 0.97
CA ASN A 71 8.09 -9.90 0.70
C ASN A 71 8.20 -10.39 -0.74
N VAL A 72 8.43 -9.42 -1.65
CA VAL A 72 8.45 -9.60 -3.11
C VAL A 72 9.48 -10.66 -3.53
N ASP A 73 10.70 -10.55 -3.00
CA ASP A 73 11.80 -11.43 -3.42
C ASP A 73 11.65 -12.87 -2.90
N ALA A 74 11.06 -13.06 -1.71
CA ALA A 74 10.95 -14.36 -1.08
C ALA A 74 9.98 -15.32 -1.79
N CYS A 75 8.89 -14.80 -2.37
CA CYS A 75 7.90 -15.65 -3.05
C CYS A 75 8.27 -15.99 -4.50
N GLU A 76 9.34 -15.42 -5.07
CA GLU A 76 9.66 -15.64 -6.48
C GLU A 76 10.25 -17.02 -6.76
N ASN A 77 11.06 -17.54 -5.85
CA ASN A 77 11.80 -18.80 -6.05
C ASN A 77 11.41 -19.91 -5.05
N ASP A 78 10.32 -19.73 -4.29
CA ASP A 78 9.83 -20.70 -3.31
C ASP A 78 8.34 -20.95 -3.52
N GLU A 79 7.99 -22.14 -4.00
CA GLU A 79 6.59 -22.52 -4.30
C GLU A 79 5.66 -22.44 -3.08
N LYS A 80 6.17 -22.72 -1.86
CA LYS A 80 5.37 -22.64 -0.63
C LYS A 80 5.06 -21.19 -0.27
N LEU A 81 6.06 -20.31 -0.43
CA LEU A 81 5.87 -18.87 -0.21
C LEU A 81 5.04 -18.24 -1.32
N ALA A 82 5.14 -18.71 -2.55
CA ALA A 82 4.26 -18.31 -3.66
C ALA A 82 2.80 -18.68 -3.37
N ALA A 83 2.53 -19.90 -2.90
CA ALA A 83 1.20 -20.34 -2.50
C ALA A 83 0.66 -19.54 -1.30
N LEU A 84 1.50 -19.22 -0.33
CA LEU A 84 1.12 -18.36 0.79
C LEU A 84 0.82 -16.92 0.33
N ALA A 85 1.61 -16.39 -0.60
CA ALA A 85 1.36 -15.08 -1.21
C ALA A 85 0.01 -15.06 -1.97
N GLU A 86 -0.32 -16.11 -2.74
CA GLU A 86 -1.63 -16.26 -3.38
C GLU A 86 -2.76 -16.27 -2.36
N LYS A 87 -2.63 -17.08 -1.30
CA LYS A 87 -3.63 -17.17 -0.23
C LYS A 87 -3.88 -15.81 0.44
N LEU A 88 -2.82 -15.05 0.75
CA LEU A 88 -2.92 -13.77 1.46
C LEU A 88 -3.27 -12.59 0.56
N ASN A 89 -2.84 -12.61 -0.71
CA ASN A 89 -3.03 -11.49 -1.63
C ASN A 89 -4.23 -11.64 -2.57
N ALA A 90 -4.74 -12.88 -2.74
CA ALA A 90 -5.86 -13.16 -3.62
C ALA A 90 -7.06 -13.77 -2.89
N ASP A 91 -6.90 -14.90 -2.19
CA ASP A 91 -8.03 -15.60 -1.54
C ASP A 91 -8.56 -14.81 -0.33
N ALA A 92 -7.68 -14.28 0.51
CA ALA A 92 -8.10 -13.51 1.67
C ALA A 92 -8.85 -12.21 1.32
N PRO A 93 -8.42 -11.38 0.33
CA PRO A 93 -9.22 -10.28 -0.18
C PRO A 93 -10.58 -10.70 -0.74
N GLU A 94 -10.70 -11.87 -1.40
CA GLU A 94 -11.99 -12.42 -1.82
C GLU A 94 -12.89 -12.71 -0.62
N ASN A 95 -12.37 -13.34 0.43
CA ASN A 95 -13.13 -13.59 1.66
C ASN A 95 -13.69 -12.30 2.26
N LEU A 96 -12.85 -11.25 2.36
CA LEU A 96 -13.29 -9.95 2.86
C LEU A 96 -14.37 -9.33 1.96
N ALA A 97 -14.22 -9.44 0.63
CA ALA A 97 -15.19 -8.94 -0.33
C ALA A 97 -16.54 -9.67 -0.21
N LEU A 98 -16.53 -11.00 -0.07
CA LEU A 98 -17.74 -11.80 0.11
C LEU A 98 -18.44 -11.46 1.41
N ALA A 99 -17.71 -11.30 2.52
CA ALA A 99 -18.29 -10.88 3.79
C ALA A 99 -18.95 -9.49 3.69
N MET A 100 -18.32 -8.53 3.00
CA MET A 100 -18.91 -7.20 2.79
C MET A 100 -20.10 -7.24 1.84
N LYS A 101 -20.12 -8.13 0.84
CA LYS A 101 -21.29 -8.34 -0.01
C LYS A 101 -22.49 -8.83 0.79
N GLU A 102 -22.30 -9.76 1.72
CA GLU A 102 -23.36 -10.33 2.55
C GLU A 102 -24.07 -9.27 3.42
N THR A 103 -23.35 -8.24 3.85
CA THR A 103 -23.87 -7.15 4.70
C THR A 103 -24.20 -5.86 3.93
N GLY A 104 -23.86 -5.78 2.63
CA GLY A 104 -23.97 -4.55 1.85
C GLY A 104 -22.93 -3.49 2.22
N GLY A 105 -21.83 -3.89 2.86
CA GLY A 105 -20.75 -3.02 3.30
C GLY A 105 -19.72 -2.70 2.21
N LEU A 106 -18.73 -1.88 2.55
CA LEU A 106 -17.67 -1.41 1.67
C LEU A 106 -16.34 -2.14 1.94
N LEU A 107 -15.64 -2.58 0.90
CA LEU A 107 -14.25 -3.01 0.98
C LEU A 107 -13.32 -1.95 0.38
N VAL A 108 -12.40 -1.41 1.16
CA VAL A 108 -11.25 -0.63 0.69
C VAL A 108 -10.03 -1.54 0.67
N GLN A 109 -9.57 -1.91 -0.52
CA GLN A 109 -8.45 -2.84 -0.72
C GLN A 109 -7.20 -2.09 -1.15
N ILE A 110 -6.08 -2.32 -0.47
CA ILE A 110 -4.79 -1.79 -0.90
C ILE A 110 -4.12 -2.77 -1.87
N SER A 111 -3.76 -2.24 -3.05
CA SER A 111 -3.04 -2.96 -4.10
C SER A 111 -1.72 -2.25 -4.43
N THR A 112 -1.09 -2.60 -5.55
CA THR A 112 0.30 -2.26 -5.85
C THR A 112 0.50 -1.84 -7.31
N ASP A 113 1.54 -1.04 -7.55
CA ASP A 113 2.10 -0.75 -8.87
C ASP A 113 2.75 -1.97 -9.54
N TYR A 114 3.10 -3.02 -8.79
CA TYR A 114 3.62 -4.29 -9.34
C TYR A 114 2.64 -5.06 -10.21
N VAL A 115 1.37 -4.65 -10.28
CA VAL A 115 0.43 -5.15 -11.31
C VAL A 115 0.83 -4.70 -12.71
N PHE A 116 1.71 -3.71 -12.84
CA PHE A 116 2.31 -3.24 -14.08
C PHE A 116 3.79 -3.65 -14.14
N GLY A 117 4.28 -4.06 -15.30
CA GLY A 117 5.69 -4.47 -15.43
C GLY A 117 6.19 -4.42 -16.84
N LYS A 118 5.29 -4.17 -17.82
CA LYS A 118 5.62 -4.09 -19.24
C LYS A 118 5.31 -2.71 -19.80
N GLU A 119 5.81 -2.46 -21.01
CA GLU A 119 5.55 -1.21 -21.75
C GLU A 119 4.07 -0.77 -21.75
N PRO A 120 3.83 0.55 -21.88
CA PRO A 120 4.82 1.62 -22.13
C PRO A 120 5.50 2.14 -20.85
N TYR A 121 6.81 2.49 -20.96
CA TYR A 121 7.61 2.99 -19.83
C TYR A 121 7.74 4.53 -19.77
N ASN A 122 6.96 5.25 -20.54
CA ASN A 122 7.06 6.72 -20.65
C ASN A 122 5.72 7.43 -20.44
N VAL A 123 4.70 6.70 -20.01
CA VAL A 123 3.36 7.24 -19.74
C VAL A 123 2.91 6.75 -18.36
N PRO A 124 2.37 7.62 -17.50
CA PRO A 124 1.82 7.18 -16.21
C PRO A 124 0.78 6.08 -16.38
N CYS A 125 0.87 5.03 -15.56
CA CYS A 125 -0.04 3.90 -15.57
C CYS A 125 -1.45 4.35 -15.14
N GLY A 126 -2.43 4.18 -16.01
CA GLY A 126 -3.83 4.50 -15.70
C GLY A 126 -4.54 3.39 -14.92
N PRO A 127 -5.60 3.70 -14.13
CA PRO A 127 -6.31 2.68 -13.35
C PRO A 127 -7.02 1.64 -14.22
N GLN A 128 -7.37 1.98 -15.47
CA GLN A 128 -7.99 1.06 -16.43
C GLN A 128 -6.97 0.32 -17.31
N GLN A 129 -5.68 0.60 -17.17
CA GLN A 129 -4.63 -0.09 -17.91
C GLN A 129 -4.60 -1.56 -17.49
N LYS A 130 -4.52 -2.46 -18.49
CA LYS A 130 -4.42 -3.90 -18.24
C LYS A 130 -3.17 -4.22 -17.42
N GLY A 131 -3.35 -5.01 -16.37
CA GLY A 131 -2.24 -5.52 -15.58
C GLY A 131 -1.32 -6.43 -16.39
N THR A 132 -0.02 -6.26 -16.21
CA THR A 132 1.06 -7.02 -16.89
C THR A 132 2.17 -7.33 -15.89
N PRO A 133 1.87 -8.01 -14.74
CA PRO A 133 2.85 -8.28 -13.71
C PRO A 133 4.02 -9.13 -14.26
N THR A 134 5.21 -8.96 -13.70
CA THR A 134 6.42 -9.67 -14.09
C THR A 134 6.95 -10.61 -13.01
N GLY A 135 6.31 -10.70 -11.86
CA GLY A 135 6.67 -11.56 -10.75
C GLY A 135 5.46 -12.07 -9.97
N VAL A 136 5.71 -13.02 -9.08
CA VAL A 136 4.67 -13.69 -8.26
C VAL A 136 3.88 -12.68 -7.42
N TYR A 137 4.55 -11.76 -6.75
CA TYR A 137 3.89 -10.76 -5.92
C TYR A 137 2.86 -9.94 -6.71
N GLY A 138 3.26 -9.35 -7.84
CA GLY A 138 2.37 -8.56 -8.69
C GLY A 138 1.20 -9.40 -9.24
N THR A 139 1.47 -10.65 -9.60
CA THR A 139 0.46 -11.59 -10.10
C THR A 139 -0.58 -11.91 -9.03
N THR A 140 -0.16 -12.27 -7.82
CA THR A 140 -1.09 -12.59 -6.71
C THR A 140 -1.93 -11.38 -6.29
N LYS A 141 -1.35 -10.17 -6.30
CA LYS A 141 -2.10 -8.92 -6.04
C LYS A 141 -3.15 -8.66 -7.13
N LEU A 142 -2.80 -8.88 -8.42
CA LEU A 142 -3.74 -8.73 -9.53
C LEU A 142 -4.87 -9.77 -9.46
N HIS A 143 -4.59 -11.01 -9.07
CA HIS A 143 -5.62 -12.03 -8.83
C HIS A 143 -6.60 -11.57 -7.74
N GLY A 144 -6.10 -10.99 -6.64
CA GLY A 144 -6.94 -10.43 -5.58
C GLY A 144 -7.87 -9.33 -6.08
N GLU A 145 -7.37 -8.40 -6.91
CA GLU A 145 -8.21 -7.39 -7.54
C GLU A 145 -9.33 -8.02 -8.37
N GLN A 146 -8.99 -9.02 -9.20
CA GLN A 146 -9.96 -9.72 -10.06
C GLN A 146 -11.03 -10.45 -9.25
N LYS A 147 -10.65 -11.12 -8.16
CA LYS A 147 -11.58 -11.82 -7.26
C LYS A 147 -12.52 -10.85 -6.54
N ILE A 148 -12.01 -9.71 -6.06
CA ILE A 148 -12.83 -8.65 -5.49
C ILE A 148 -13.85 -8.13 -6.52
N MET A 149 -13.42 -7.83 -7.74
CA MET A 149 -14.32 -7.37 -8.81
C MET A 149 -15.40 -8.40 -9.14
N ALA A 150 -15.03 -9.68 -9.16
CA ALA A 150 -15.97 -10.78 -9.45
C ALA A 150 -16.96 -11.04 -8.29
N SER A 151 -16.63 -10.68 -7.06
CA SER A 151 -17.46 -10.91 -5.86
C SER A 151 -18.82 -10.20 -5.94
N GLY A 152 -18.87 -9.03 -6.62
CA GLY A 152 -20.04 -8.17 -6.66
C GLY A 152 -20.30 -7.39 -5.37
N CYS A 153 -19.31 -7.26 -4.47
CA CYS A 153 -19.38 -6.32 -3.34
C CYS A 153 -19.16 -4.88 -3.81
N GLN A 154 -19.47 -3.91 -2.96
CA GLN A 154 -19.02 -2.54 -3.13
C GLN A 154 -17.55 -2.44 -2.73
N TYR A 155 -16.69 -1.94 -3.61
CA TYR A 155 -15.26 -1.87 -3.34
C TYR A 155 -14.61 -0.58 -3.86
N VAL A 156 -13.51 -0.21 -3.22
CA VAL A 156 -12.53 0.75 -3.72
C VAL A 156 -11.16 0.06 -3.64
N ILE A 157 -10.56 -0.23 -4.78
CA ILE A 157 -9.19 -0.75 -4.85
C ILE A 157 -8.26 0.44 -5.06
N ILE A 158 -7.28 0.61 -4.16
CA ILE A 158 -6.27 1.67 -4.26
C ILE A 158 -4.92 1.02 -4.53
N ARG A 159 -4.40 1.17 -5.76
CA ARG A 159 -3.02 0.80 -6.09
C ARG A 159 -2.08 1.88 -5.60
N THR A 160 -1.03 1.48 -4.90
CA THR A 160 0.01 2.38 -4.38
C THR A 160 1.40 1.87 -4.77
N ALA A 161 2.43 2.70 -4.60
CA ALA A 161 3.81 2.40 -4.95
C ALA A 161 4.76 2.85 -3.85
N TRP A 162 5.86 2.14 -3.62
CA TRP A 162 7.01 2.56 -2.81
C TRP A 162 6.61 3.08 -1.42
N LEU A 163 5.75 2.32 -0.72
CA LEU A 163 5.19 2.72 0.57
C LEU A 163 6.27 2.78 1.65
N TYR A 164 6.31 3.88 2.39
CA TYR A 164 7.18 4.09 3.54
C TYR A 164 6.45 4.81 4.67
N SER A 165 6.93 4.62 5.89
CA SER A 165 6.46 5.32 7.09
C SER A 165 7.51 5.21 8.21
N GLU A 166 7.22 5.77 9.36
CA GLU A 166 7.97 5.59 10.61
C GLU A 166 7.88 4.15 11.12
N PHE A 167 6.82 3.44 10.74
CA PHE A 167 6.52 2.08 11.21
C PHE A 167 7.09 1.02 10.28
N GLY A 168 7.28 -0.18 10.82
CA GLY A 168 7.73 -1.34 10.08
C GLY A 168 9.11 -1.20 9.43
N LYS A 169 9.43 -2.11 8.51
CA LYS A 169 10.65 -2.07 7.69
C LYS A 169 10.30 -1.51 6.31
N ASN A 170 11.08 -0.56 5.80
CA ASN A 170 10.88 0.03 4.49
C ASN A 170 12.19 0.60 3.93
N PHE A 171 12.17 0.97 2.65
CA PHE A 171 13.34 1.49 1.94
C PHE A 171 13.86 2.79 2.57
N CYS A 172 12.98 3.72 2.95
CA CYS A 172 13.38 4.99 3.56
C CYS A 172 14.22 4.77 4.83
N LYS A 173 13.73 3.95 5.77
CA LYS A 173 14.46 3.61 7.02
C LYS A 173 15.76 2.87 6.74
N THR A 174 15.77 1.99 5.74
CA THR A 174 16.98 1.27 5.33
C THR A 174 18.04 2.25 4.81
N MET A 175 17.67 3.15 3.90
CA MET A 175 18.60 4.13 3.35
C MET A 175 19.03 5.17 4.39
N LEU A 176 18.13 5.59 5.28
CA LEU A 176 18.46 6.46 6.39
C LEU A 176 19.59 5.86 7.26
N ASN A 177 19.50 4.57 7.59
CA ASN A 177 20.56 3.89 8.34
C ASN A 177 21.84 3.70 7.51
N LEU A 178 21.72 3.26 6.25
CA LEU A 178 22.88 2.98 5.41
C LEU A 178 23.67 4.24 5.08
N THR A 179 23.00 5.35 4.78
CA THR A 179 23.68 6.63 4.48
C THR A 179 24.38 7.25 5.70
N ALA A 180 23.94 6.89 6.92
CA ALA A 180 24.61 7.28 8.16
C ALA A 180 25.86 6.43 8.46
N THR A 181 25.89 5.16 7.99
CA THR A 181 26.87 4.18 8.49
C THR A 181 27.85 3.68 7.43
N LYS A 182 27.53 3.82 6.14
CA LYS A 182 28.38 3.33 5.05
C LYS A 182 29.12 4.48 4.37
N PRO A 183 30.39 4.28 3.98
CA PRO A 183 31.15 5.30 3.26
C PRO A 183 30.67 5.44 1.79
N GLN A 184 30.09 4.38 1.22
CA GLN A 184 29.62 4.36 -0.16
C GLN A 184 28.40 3.44 -0.32
N LEU A 185 27.48 3.83 -1.20
CA LEU A 185 26.33 3.03 -1.64
C LEU A 185 26.20 3.11 -3.17
N LYS A 186 25.78 2.00 -3.79
CA LYS A 186 25.27 1.98 -5.17
C LYS A 186 23.75 1.78 -5.13
N VAL A 187 23.02 2.66 -5.82
CA VAL A 187 21.54 2.65 -5.81
C VAL A 187 21.02 2.73 -7.24
N VAL A 188 20.04 1.89 -7.55
CA VAL A 188 19.40 1.80 -8.86
C VAL A 188 18.77 3.12 -9.28
N PHE A 189 19.06 3.61 -10.51
CA PHE A 189 18.52 4.86 -11.02
C PHE A 189 17.63 4.70 -12.27
N ASP A 190 17.61 3.53 -12.90
CA ASP A 190 16.82 3.20 -14.10
C ASP A 190 15.44 2.58 -13.79
N GLN A 191 15.01 2.63 -12.53
CA GLN A 191 13.65 2.33 -12.10
C GLN A 191 12.99 3.61 -11.62
N CYS A 192 11.91 4.04 -12.29
CA CYS A 192 11.20 5.28 -12.02
C CYS A 192 9.81 5.00 -11.44
N GLY A 193 9.49 5.67 -10.35
CA GLY A 193 8.22 5.58 -9.66
C GLY A 193 7.96 6.82 -8.81
N THR A 194 7.08 6.70 -7.84
CA THR A 194 6.83 7.75 -6.86
C THR A 194 6.72 7.15 -5.46
N PRO A 195 7.51 7.62 -4.48
CA PRO A 195 7.36 7.20 -3.09
C PRO A 195 5.98 7.58 -2.56
N THR A 196 5.42 6.75 -1.69
CA THR A 196 4.16 7.01 -1.00
C THR A 196 4.37 7.02 0.51
N TYR A 197 4.15 8.15 1.15
CA TYR A 197 4.09 8.24 2.60
C TYR A 197 2.78 7.62 3.09
N ALA A 198 2.86 6.63 3.96
CA ALA A 198 1.69 5.89 4.39
C ALA A 198 0.67 6.75 5.16
N LEU A 199 1.12 7.81 5.85
CA LEU A 199 0.23 8.79 6.48
C LEU A 199 -0.62 9.55 5.45
N ASP A 200 -0.05 9.91 4.30
CA ASP A 200 -0.80 10.57 3.23
C ASP A 200 -1.82 9.63 2.60
N LEU A 201 -1.44 8.35 2.39
CA LEU A 201 -2.38 7.33 1.92
C LEU A 201 -3.50 7.09 2.94
N ALA A 202 -3.20 7.06 4.24
CA ALA A 202 -4.20 6.92 5.29
C ALA A 202 -5.20 8.10 5.29
N ASN A 203 -4.74 9.33 5.13
CA ASN A 203 -5.61 10.51 4.98
C ASN A 203 -6.45 10.46 3.69
N ALA A 204 -5.88 9.96 2.59
CA ALA A 204 -6.62 9.75 1.35
C ALA A 204 -7.74 8.71 1.53
N ILE A 205 -7.48 7.61 2.25
CA ILE A 205 -8.48 6.59 2.58
C ILE A 205 -9.63 7.18 3.40
N LEU A 206 -9.34 8.02 4.41
CA LEU A 206 -10.39 8.70 5.17
C LEU A 206 -11.24 9.59 4.26
N THR A 207 -10.61 10.37 3.37
CA THR A 207 -11.32 11.22 2.41
C THR A 207 -12.25 10.40 1.50
N VAL A 208 -11.80 9.23 1.04
CA VAL A 208 -12.58 8.29 0.23
C VAL A 208 -13.79 7.78 1.03
N ILE A 209 -13.59 7.33 2.27
CA ILE A 209 -14.65 6.82 3.14
C ILE A 209 -15.70 7.90 3.43
N ASP A 210 -15.28 9.11 3.80
CA ASP A 210 -16.16 10.23 4.10
C ASP A 210 -17.01 10.62 2.88
N LYS A 211 -16.43 10.59 1.69
CA LYS A 211 -17.15 10.88 0.44
C LYS A 211 -18.20 9.81 0.14
N ILE A 212 -17.87 8.53 0.33
CA ILE A 212 -18.80 7.42 0.10
C ILE A 212 -19.90 7.40 1.17
N LYS A 213 -19.55 7.64 2.44
CA LYS A 213 -20.48 7.69 3.58
C LYS A 213 -21.57 8.74 3.37
N SER A 214 -21.22 9.89 2.81
CA SER A 214 -22.12 11.03 2.57
C SER A 214 -22.91 10.95 1.26
N ALA A 215 -22.73 9.90 0.46
CA ALA A 215 -23.34 9.81 -0.86
C ALA A 215 -24.69 9.07 -0.83
N ASP A 216 -25.67 9.57 -1.60
CA ASP A 216 -26.97 8.91 -1.81
C ASP A 216 -26.81 7.60 -2.61
N ASP A 217 -25.99 7.63 -3.66
CA ASP A 217 -25.63 6.47 -4.46
C ASP A 217 -24.14 6.15 -4.29
N LYS A 218 -23.87 5.12 -3.50
CA LYS A 218 -22.52 4.67 -3.21
C LYS A 218 -21.90 3.83 -4.34
N SER A 219 -22.72 3.22 -5.19
CA SER A 219 -22.26 2.29 -6.25
C SER A 219 -21.37 2.97 -7.28
N LYS A 220 -21.56 4.26 -7.54
CA LYS A 220 -20.78 5.07 -8.49
C LYS A 220 -19.30 5.23 -8.11
N TYR A 221 -18.94 4.92 -6.87
CA TYR A 221 -17.56 4.98 -6.37
C TYR A 221 -16.82 3.63 -6.47
N THR A 222 -17.54 2.56 -6.83
CA THR A 222 -16.93 1.24 -7.01
C THR A 222 -15.94 1.28 -8.17
N GLY A 223 -14.68 0.89 -7.91
CA GLY A 223 -13.66 0.93 -8.94
C GLY A 223 -12.23 0.82 -8.43
N ILE A 224 -11.29 0.92 -9.39
CA ILE A 224 -9.85 0.93 -9.15
C ILE A 224 -9.37 2.37 -9.24
N TYR A 225 -8.57 2.77 -8.27
CA TYR A 225 -7.96 4.08 -8.13
C TYR A 225 -6.48 3.96 -7.86
N HIS A 226 -5.74 5.03 -8.13
CA HIS A 226 -4.32 5.09 -7.84
C HIS A 226 -4.01 6.18 -6.83
N PHE A 227 -3.11 5.88 -5.89
CA PHE A 227 -2.54 6.85 -4.97
C PHE A 227 -1.05 6.63 -4.77
N SER A 228 -0.26 7.64 -5.02
CA SER A 228 1.11 7.85 -4.55
C SER A 228 1.28 9.35 -4.35
N ASN A 229 2.34 9.81 -3.68
CA ASN A 229 2.61 11.26 -3.62
C ASN A 229 2.83 11.84 -5.02
N GLU A 230 2.79 13.16 -5.20
CA GLU A 230 3.09 13.80 -6.50
C GLU A 230 4.59 13.80 -6.78
N GLY A 231 4.94 13.86 -8.06
CA GLY A 231 6.30 13.85 -8.56
C GLY A 231 6.74 12.47 -9.08
N VAL A 232 7.96 12.41 -9.56
CA VAL A 232 8.60 11.19 -10.09
C VAL A 232 10.06 11.21 -9.68
N CYS A 233 10.59 10.06 -9.27
CA CYS A 233 12.00 9.92 -8.98
C CYS A 233 12.47 8.47 -9.22
N SER A 234 13.79 8.26 -9.23
CA SER A 234 14.40 6.94 -9.13
C SER A 234 14.65 6.55 -7.66
N TRP A 235 15.00 5.29 -7.40
CA TRP A 235 15.48 4.89 -6.07
C TRP A 235 16.75 5.65 -5.67
N TYR A 236 17.61 5.98 -6.64
CA TYR A 236 18.79 6.81 -6.43
C TYR A 236 18.41 8.22 -5.95
N ASP A 237 17.48 8.89 -6.66
CA ASP A 237 17.02 10.23 -6.26
C ASP A 237 16.37 10.21 -4.88
N PHE A 238 15.56 9.20 -4.60
CA PHE A 238 14.93 9.02 -3.29
C PHE A 238 15.99 8.88 -2.18
N THR A 239 17.04 8.06 -2.40
CA THR A 239 18.16 7.90 -1.46
C THR A 239 18.93 9.20 -1.26
N GLN A 240 19.21 9.95 -2.34
CA GLN A 240 19.88 11.25 -2.26
C GLN A 240 19.09 12.22 -1.39
N MET A 241 17.75 12.27 -1.55
CA MET A 241 16.92 13.16 -0.74
C MET A 241 16.83 12.72 0.72
N ILE A 242 16.76 11.41 1.00
CA ILE A 242 16.82 10.88 2.37
C ILE A 242 18.10 11.35 3.06
N ALA A 243 19.27 11.17 2.42
CA ALA A 243 20.54 11.59 2.97
C ALA A 243 20.62 13.11 3.21
N ARG A 244 20.17 13.91 2.24
CA ARG A 244 20.17 15.38 2.35
C ARG A 244 19.29 15.88 3.49
N ILE A 245 18.07 15.38 3.60
CA ILE A 245 17.12 15.79 4.66
C ILE A 245 17.64 15.37 6.03
N ALA A 246 18.27 14.19 6.14
CA ALA A 246 18.86 13.71 7.38
C ALA A 246 20.21 14.37 7.73
N GLY A 247 20.79 15.20 6.85
CA GLY A 247 22.11 15.82 7.06
C GLY A 247 23.29 14.85 6.91
N HIS A 248 23.11 13.70 6.25
CA HIS A 248 24.18 12.71 6.01
C HIS A 248 25.04 13.14 4.82
N THR A 249 26.27 13.58 5.06
CA THR A 249 27.17 14.16 4.06
C THR A 249 28.38 13.29 3.72
N LEU A 250 28.62 12.21 4.48
CA LEU A 250 29.83 11.39 4.37
C LEU A 250 29.69 10.18 3.43
N CYS A 251 28.45 9.78 3.13
CA CYS A 251 28.20 8.63 2.25
C CYS A 251 28.26 9.06 0.77
N ASP A 252 29.16 8.44 0.00
CA ASP A 252 29.19 8.58 -1.46
C ASP A 252 28.08 7.71 -2.08
N ILE A 253 26.99 8.35 -2.52
CA ILE A 253 25.83 7.66 -3.11
C ILE A 253 25.98 7.71 -4.63
N GLN A 254 26.25 6.56 -5.25
CA GLN A 254 26.47 6.41 -6.68
C GLN A 254 25.27 5.75 -7.37
N PRO A 255 24.88 6.20 -8.58
CA PRO A 255 23.87 5.52 -9.37
C PRO A 255 24.42 4.21 -9.94
N CYS A 256 23.55 3.20 -10.10
CA CYS A 256 23.85 1.99 -10.86
C CYS A 256 22.64 1.56 -11.69
N TYR A 257 22.86 0.76 -12.73
CA TYR A 257 21.76 0.14 -13.48
C TYR A 257 21.18 -1.07 -12.73
N SER A 258 19.91 -1.39 -13.02
CA SER A 258 19.27 -2.60 -12.51
C SER A 258 20.05 -3.87 -12.87
N SER A 259 20.73 -3.89 -14.03
CA SER A 259 21.59 -5.00 -14.47
C SER A 259 22.83 -5.20 -13.60
N GLU A 260 23.25 -4.17 -12.86
CA GLU A 260 24.39 -4.24 -11.93
C GLU A 260 23.95 -4.65 -10.51
N TYR A 261 22.62 -4.68 -10.25
CA TYR A 261 22.06 -5.02 -8.94
C TYR A 261 21.20 -6.30 -9.04
N PRO A 262 21.76 -7.48 -8.73
CA PRO A 262 21.04 -8.74 -8.83
C PRO A 262 19.75 -8.72 -7.99
N SER A 263 18.63 -9.03 -8.63
CA SER A 263 17.33 -9.18 -7.98
C SER A 263 16.64 -10.45 -8.52
N PRO A 264 16.03 -11.29 -7.67
CA PRO A 264 15.28 -12.45 -8.14
C PRO A 264 14.04 -12.07 -8.96
N VAL A 265 13.55 -10.83 -8.81
CA VAL A 265 12.36 -10.32 -9.48
C VAL A 265 12.74 -9.24 -10.49
N ALA A 266 12.20 -9.31 -11.69
CA ALA A 266 12.22 -8.20 -12.65
C ALA A 266 11.28 -7.08 -12.15
N ARG A 267 11.84 -6.08 -11.48
CA ARG A 267 11.07 -4.95 -10.96
C ARG A 267 10.63 -4.03 -12.10
N PRO A 268 9.44 -3.40 -12.00
CA PRO A 268 8.98 -2.44 -13.02
C PRO A 268 10.02 -1.33 -13.25
N ALA A 269 10.40 -1.12 -14.51
CA ALA A 269 11.29 -0.02 -14.88
C ALA A 269 10.59 1.35 -14.76
N TYR A 270 9.26 1.36 -14.94
CA TYR A 270 8.43 2.56 -14.80
C TYR A 270 7.09 2.18 -14.18
N SER A 271 6.82 2.71 -12.99
CA SER A 271 5.58 2.43 -12.22
C SER A 271 4.92 3.71 -11.71
N VAL A 272 5.09 4.82 -12.42
CA VAL A 272 4.42 6.09 -12.09
C VAL A 272 2.91 5.93 -12.28
N LEU A 273 2.14 6.16 -11.23
CA LEU A 273 0.69 5.98 -11.22
C LEU A 273 -0.04 7.29 -11.59
N ASP A 274 -1.03 7.20 -12.49
CA ASP A 274 -1.95 8.31 -12.78
C ASP A 274 -3.00 8.45 -11.66
N LYS A 275 -2.95 9.56 -10.95
CA LYS A 275 -3.79 9.87 -9.77
C LYS A 275 -4.98 10.78 -10.08
N ARG A 276 -5.23 11.12 -11.35
CA ARG A 276 -6.32 12.04 -11.72
C ARG A 276 -7.66 11.56 -11.22
N THR A 277 -7.98 10.28 -11.45
CA THR A 277 -9.29 9.72 -11.12
C THR A 277 -9.60 9.81 -9.62
N ILE A 278 -8.65 9.50 -8.72
CA ILE A 278 -8.90 9.60 -7.27
C ILE A 278 -9.10 11.07 -6.83
N LYS A 279 -8.34 12.01 -7.42
CA LYS A 279 -8.48 13.44 -7.15
C LYS A 279 -9.83 13.98 -7.61
N GLU A 280 -10.24 13.66 -8.82
CA GLU A 280 -11.51 14.14 -9.41
C GLU A 280 -12.74 13.50 -8.73
N THR A 281 -12.68 12.21 -8.41
CA THR A 281 -13.81 11.48 -7.82
C THR A 281 -14.03 11.82 -6.36
N PHE A 282 -12.96 11.88 -5.58
CA PHE A 282 -13.07 12.02 -4.11
C PHE A 282 -12.60 13.38 -3.57
N GLY A 283 -11.95 14.20 -4.40
CA GLY A 283 -11.36 15.45 -3.94
C GLY A 283 -10.08 15.25 -3.12
N VAL A 284 -9.42 14.11 -3.24
CA VAL A 284 -8.19 13.78 -2.53
C VAL A 284 -7.09 14.77 -2.90
N LYS A 285 -6.44 15.35 -1.89
CA LYS A 285 -5.23 16.16 -2.03
C LYS A 285 -4.02 15.25 -1.95
N VAL A 286 -3.12 15.38 -2.91
CA VAL A 286 -1.91 14.57 -3.00
C VAL A 286 -0.70 15.47 -2.77
N PRO A 287 0.02 15.33 -1.63
CA PRO A 287 1.23 16.11 -1.36
C PRO A 287 2.38 15.73 -2.29
N TYR A 288 3.34 16.65 -2.47
CA TYR A 288 4.57 16.37 -3.19
C TYR A 288 5.50 15.46 -2.36
N TRP A 289 6.13 14.49 -3.00
CA TRP A 289 6.85 13.42 -2.30
C TRP A 289 8.00 13.90 -1.40
N ILE A 290 8.67 15.00 -1.76
CA ILE A 290 9.77 15.56 -0.94
C ILE A 290 9.22 16.15 0.37
N ASP A 291 8.08 16.82 0.33
CA ASP A 291 7.47 17.44 1.51
C ASP A 291 7.04 16.34 2.51
N SER A 292 6.43 15.28 1.99
CA SER A 292 6.05 14.09 2.78
C SER A 292 7.27 13.36 3.36
N LEU A 293 8.35 13.25 2.58
CA LEU A 293 9.60 12.66 3.05
C LEU A 293 10.24 13.48 4.18
N GLN A 294 10.22 14.81 4.08
CA GLN A 294 10.71 15.71 5.14
C GLN A 294 9.94 15.48 6.44
N GLN A 295 8.62 15.36 6.36
CA GLN A 295 7.78 15.09 7.52
C GLN A 295 8.11 13.74 8.16
N CYS A 296 8.20 12.65 7.38
CA CYS A 296 8.53 11.32 7.87
C CYS A 296 9.91 11.28 8.53
N ILE A 297 10.95 11.85 7.88
CA ILE A 297 12.30 11.88 8.45
C ILE A 297 12.33 12.71 9.74
N ALA A 298 11.66 13.85 9.78
CA ALA A 298 11.56 14.66 11.00
C ALA A 298 10.91 13.89 12.15
N ASN A 299 9.93 13.02 11.87
CA ASN A 299 9.32 12.15 12.87
C ASN A 299 10.25 11.01 13.32
N LEU A 300 11.05 10.44 12.41
CA LEU A 300 12.01 9.37 12.70
C LEU A 300 13.21 9.85 13.54
N LEU A 301 13.55 11.13 13.47
CA LEU A 301 14.71 11.72 14.17
C LEU A 301 14.36 12.37 15.52
N LYS A 302 13.09 12.37 15.92
CA LYS A 302 12.63 12.79 17.26
C LYS A 302 12.95 11.71 18.31
#